data_d7b514289478cb9f56b4a64139818bcb
#
_entry.id   d7b514289478cb9f56b4a64139818bcb
#
_cell.length_a   1.000
_cell.length_b   1.000
_cell.length_c   1.000
_cell.angle_alpha   90.00
_cell.angle_beta   90.00
_cell.angle_gamma   90.00
#
_symmetry.space_group_name_H-M   'P 1'
#
loop_
_entity.id
_entity.type
_entity.pdbx_description
1 polymer ?
#
loop_
_entity_poly.entity_id
_entity_poly.type
_entity_poly.pdbx_seq_one_letter_code
_entity_poly.pdbx_strand_id
1 'polypeptide(L)'
;HQLLGAALVCPGHKEVIPLMPEPILKQDGETKNDCEHNSLKRFLLKFRQDHPHLRVIATLDALYANAPVIRDLRAALIPWIIRVKPEGNKFLFKQVRQLAEQGLTEEFDAVGSDGVFRHYRLAWNVPLNASNPDVLVDFLDVWEPGSQDEDRCFTFILEPLLGLCR
;
A
#
# COMPACT_ATOMS: atom_id res chain seq x y z
N HIS A 1 -26.75 0.23 -2.38
CA HIS A 1 -25.90 0.74 -1.32
C HIS A 1 -24.51 0.13 -1.48
N GLN A 2 -23.47 0.98 -1.36
CA GLN A 2 -22.08 0.54 -1.37
C GLN A 2 -21.51 0.75 0.04
N LEU A 3 -20.63 -0.18 0.45
CA LEU A 3 -20.00 -0.17 1.76
C LEU A 3 -18.49 -0.35 1.59
N LEU A 4 -17.71 0.40 2.34
CA LEU A 4 -16.31 0.11 2.60
C LEU A 4 -16.27 -0.94 3.69
N GLY A 5 -15.78 -2.13 3.37
CA GLY A 5 -15.56 -3.22 4.33
C GLY A 5 -14.09 -3.35 4.66
N ALA A 6 -13.79 -3.67 5.92
CA ALA A 6 -12.46 -4.02 6.37
C ALA A 6 -12.52 -5.21 7.33
N ALA A 7 -11.42 -5.94 7.43
CA ALA A 7 -11.29 -7.05 8.37
C ALA A 7 -9.87 -7.11 8.95
N LEU A 8 -9.76 -7.57 10.18
CA LEU A 8 -8.47 -7.91 10.79
C LEU A 8 -8.13 -9.36 10.43
N VAL A 9 -6.93 -9.53 9.93
CA VAL A 9 -6.32 -10.83 9.63
C VAL A 9 -4.95 -10.91 10.31
N CYS A 10 -4.56 -12.11 10.71
CA CYS A 10 -3.23 -12.35 11.27
C CYS A 10 -2.52 -13.43 10.43
N PRO A 11 -1.31 -13.15 9.91
CA PRO A 11 -0.55 -14.16 9.18
C PRO A 11 -0.40 -15.46 9.99
N GLY A 12 -0.63 -16.62 9.34
CA GLY A 12 -0.58 -17.91 10.01
C GLY A 12 -1.85 -18.32 10.76
N HIS A 13 -2.85 -17.45 10.87
CA HIS A 13 -4.15 -17.71 11.46
C HIS A 13 -5.25 -17.73 10.39
N LYS A 14 -6.30 -18.55 10.60
CA LYS A 14 -7.43 -18.66 9.66
C LYS A 14 -8.59 -17.73 10.02
N GLU A 15 -8.57 -17.21 11.24
CA GLU A 15 -9.60 -16.34 11.76
C GLU A 15 -9.57 -14.98 11.08
N VAL A 16 -10.77 -14.53 10.67
CA VAL A 16 -10.99 -13.21 10.08
C VAL A 16 -11.99 -12.47 10.95
N ILE A 17 -11.62 -11.34 11.49
CA ILE A 17 -12.51 -10.52 12.33
C ILE A 17 -13.00 -9.34 11.48
N PRO A 18 -14.29 -9.33 11.10
CA PRO A 18 -14.85 -8.22 10.35
C PRO A 18 -14.91 -6.97 11.23
N LEU A 19 -14.57 -5.83 10.66
CA LEU A 19 -14.73 -4.52 11.28
C LEU A 19 -16.06 -3.89 10.87
N MET A 20 -16.53 -2.91 11.64
CA MET A 20 -17.75 -2.16 11.31
C MET A 20 -17.60 -1.53 9.92
N PRO A 21 -18.48 -1.84 8.95
CA PRO A 21 -18.40 -1.26 7.62
C PRO A 21 -18.78 0.23 7.64
N GLU A 22 -18.17 0.99 6.72
CA GLU A 22 -18.47 2.41 6.54
C GLU A 22 -19.31 2.60 5.25
N PRO A 23 -20.46 3.29 5.29
CA PRO A 23 -21.25 3.53 4.10
C PRO A 23 -20.55 4.49 3.14
N ILE A 24 -20.59 4.16 1.85
CA ILE A 24 -20.14 5.04 0.76
C ILE A 24 -21.34 5.85 0.31
N LEU A 25 -21.34 7.16 0.58
CA LEU A 25 -22.45 8.05 0.31
C LEU A 25 -22.20 8.82 -0.99
N LYS A 26 -23.21 9.01 -1.82
CA LYS A 26 -23.10 9.79 -3.07
C LYS A 26 -22.71 11.26 -2.84
N GLN A 27 -23.00 11.79 -1.67
CA GLN A 27 -22.64 13.15 -1.26
C GLN A 27 -21.19 13.30 -0.79
N ASP A 28 -20.43 12.19 -0.72
CA ASP A 28 -19.05 12.22 -0.25
C ASP A 28 -18.07 12.76 -1.30
N GLY A 29 -18.48 12.84 -2.58
CA GLY A 29 -17.62 13.33 -3.64
C GLY A 29 -18.35 13.37 -5.00
N GLU A 30 -17.68 13.92 -6.01
CA GLU A 30 -18.21 14.04 -7.37
C GLU A 30 -18.10 12.72 -8.15
N THR A 31 -17.06 11.94 -7.86
CA THR A 31 -16.82 10.64 -8.51
C THR A 31 -16.98 9.49 -7.52
N LYS A 32 -17.10 8.26 -8.05
CA LYS A 32 -17.12 7.05 -7.22
C LYS A 32 -15.85 6.92 -6.38
N ASN A 33 -14.70 7.23 -6.96
CA ASN A 33 -13.41 7.16 -6.26
C ASN A 33 -13.34 8.17 -5.11
N ASP A 34 -13.82 9.40 -5.30
CA ASP A 34 -13.87 10.41 -4.23
C ASP A 34 -14.73 9.94 -3.07
N CYS A 35 -15.90 9.34 -3.38
CA CYS A 35 -16.78 8.78 -2.35
C CYS A 35 -16.11 7.66 -1.56
N GLU A 36 -15.35 6.79 -2.22
CA GLU A 36 -14.61 5.70 -1.57
C GLU A 36 -13.46 6.23 -0.69
N HIS A 37 -12.71 7.24 -1.16
CA HIS A 37 -11.64 7.86 -0.37
C HIS A 37 -12.18 8.56 0.88
N ASN A 38 -13.28 9.29 0.77
CA ASN A 38 -13.89 9.97 1.91
C ASN A 38 -14.50 8.99 2.91
N SER A 39 -15.04 7.86 2.45
CA SER A 39 -15.49 6.80 3.35
C SER A 39 -14.32 6.15 4.10
N LEU A 40 -13.18 5.93 3.42
CA LEU A 40 -11.96 5.44 4.08
C LEU A 40 -11.49 6.41 5.17
N LYS A 41 -11.47 7.71 4.90
CA LYS A 41 -11.08 8.72 5.89
C LYS A 41 -11.95 8.65 7.14
N ARG A 42 -13.29 8.56 7.00
CA ARG A 42 -14.20 8.40 8.13
C ARG A 42 -13.94 7.10 8.88
N PHE A 43 -13.75 6.00 8.14
CA PHE A 43 -13.41 4.70 8.72
C PHE A 43 -12.14 4.78 9.57
N LEU A 44 -11.06 5.38 9.07
CA LEU A 44 -9.78 5.50 9.79
C LEU A 44 -9.93 6.31 11.09
N LEU A 45 -10.66 7.42 11.05
CA LEU A 45 -10.94 8.24 12.24
C LEU A 45 -11.71 7.43 13.29
N LYS A 46 -12.78 6.76 12.88
CA LYS A 46 -13.59 5.93 13.78
C LYS A 46 -12.79 4.75 14.32
N PHE A 47 -12.04 4.07 13.46
CA PHE A 47 -11.18 2.95 13.86
C PHE A 47 -10.19 3.36 14.97
N ARG A 48 -9.57 4.55 14.87
CA ARG A 48 -8.67 5.05 15.90
C ARG A 48 -9.38 5.50 17.17
N GLN A 49 -10.59 6.01 17.08
CA GLN A 49 -11.40 6.31 18.27
C GLN A 49 -11.79 5.04 19.03
N ASP A 50 -12.23 4.01 18.30
CA ASP A 50 -12.68 2.75 18.88
C ASP A 50 -11.50 1.88 19.37
N HIS A 51 -10.34 1.98 18.70
CA HIS A 51 -9.16 1.13 18.93
C HIS A 51 -7.86 1.95 19.01
N PRO A 52 -7.69 2.83 19.98
CA PRO A 52 -6.58 3.79 20.04
C PRO A 52 -5.19 3.14 20.16
N HIS A 53 -5.12 1.93 20.75
CA HIS A 53 -3.85 1.23 21.00
C HIS A 53 -3.63 0.00 20.11
N LEU A 54 -4.57 -0.32 19.24
CA LEU A 54 -4.46 -1.50 18.38
C LEU A 54 -3.40 -1.25 17.28
N ARG A 55 -2.34 -2.06 17.29
CA ARG A 55 -1.29 -2.00 16.27
C ARG A 55 -1.71 -2.86 15.08
N VAL A 56 -1.87 -2.22 13.94
CA VAL A 56 -2.24 -2.87 12.67
C VAL A 56 -1.42 -2.30 11.54
N ILE A 57 -1.30 -3.07 10.46
CA ILE A 57 -0.80 -2.60 9.17
C ILE A 57 -2.00 -2.64 8.21
N ALA A 58 -2.31 -1.52 7.58
CA ALA A 58 -3.36 -1.47 6.56
C ALA A 58 -2.83 -2.04 5.24
N THR A 59 -3.52 -3.02 4.67
CA THR A 59 -3.25 -3.50 3.32
C THR A 59 -4.37 -3.03 2.39
N LEU A 60 -4.00 -2.36 1.30
CA LEU A 60 -4.93 -1.67 0.42
C LEU A 60 -4.62 -2.00 -1.06
N ASP A 61 -5.63 -1.92 -1.90
CA ASP A 61 -5.47 -2.10 -3.33
C ASP A 61 -4.95 -0.83 -4.04
N ALA A 62 -4.75 -0.91 -5.36
CA ALA A 62 -4.16 0.16 -6.15
C ALA A 62 -5.02 1.43 -6.26
N LEU A 63 -6.31 1.38 -5.94
CA LEU A 63 -7.19 2.55 -5.90
C LEU A 63 -6.72 3.57 -4.85
N TYR A 64 -6.17 3.07 -3.77
CA TYR A 64 -5.73 3.86 -2.62
C TYR A 64 -4.28 4.35 -2.72
N ALA A 65 -3.57 4.06 -3.81
CA ALA A 65 -2.19 4.50 -4.05
C ALA A 65 -2.12 5.98 -4.46
N ASN A 66 -2.56 6.87 -3.58
CA ASN A 66 -2.60 8.31 -3.82
C ASN A 66 -2.22 9.12 -2.57
N ALA A 67 -1.76 10.35 -2.77
CA ALA A 67 -1.23 11.20 -1.70
C ALA A 67 -2.26 11.53 -0.59
N PRO A 68 -3.53 11.85 -0.88
CA PRO A 68 -4.53 12.07 0.17
C PRO A 68 -4.69 10.88 1.11
N VAL A 69 -4.84 9.67 0.57
CA VAL A 69 -4.98 8.44 1.37
C VAL A 69 -3.75 8.20 2.25
N ILE A 70 -2.56 8.34 1.69
CA ILE A 70 -1.31 8.17 2.45
C ILE A 70 -1.23 9.16 3.60
N ARG A 71 -1.62 10.43 3.38
CA ARG A 71 -1.65 11.43 4.45
C ARG A 71 -2.68 11.10 5.52
N ASP A 72 -3.86 10.58 5.15
CA ASP A 72 -4.88 10.16 6.12
C ASP A 72 -4.43 8.95 6.95
N LEU A 73 -3.74 7.96 6.35
CA LEU A 73 -3.14 6.83 7.05
C LEU A 73 -2.05 7.28 8.04
N ARG A 74 -1.18 8.21 7.62
CA ARG A 74 -0.15 8.82 8.48
C ARG A 74 -0.78 9.57 9.65
N ALA A 75 -1.80 10.37 9.39
CA ALA A 75 -2.54 11.09 10.44
C ALA A 75 -3.20 10.13 11.44
N ALA A 76 -3.65 8.97 10.98
CA ALA A 76 -4.20 7.90 11.81
C ALA A 76 -3.11 7.05 12.50
N LEU A 77 -1.82 7.29 12.27
CA LEU A 77 -0.70 6.50 12.77
C LEU A 77 -0.84 5.00 12.43
N ILE A 78 -1.27 4.69 11.22
CA ILE A 78 -1.44 3.32 10.72
C ILE A 78 -0.40 3.09 9.62
N PRO A 79 0.64 2.27 9.84
CA PRO A 79 1.53 1.80 8.78
C PRO A 79 0.73 1.07 7.70
N TRP A 80 1.22 1.11 6.47
CA TRP A 80 0.45 0.61 5.35
C TRP A 80 1.32 -0.07 4.29
N ILE A 81 0.67 -0.97 3.54
CA ILE A 81 1.17 -1.62 2.33
C ILE A 81 0.08 -1.44 1.27
N ILE A 82 0.38 -0.76 0.18
CA ILE A 82 -0.57 -0.50 -0.89
C ILE A 82 -0.05 -1.12 -2.19
N ARG A 83 -0.88 -1.92 -2.85
CA ARG A 83 -0.56 -2.44 -4.17
C ARG A 83 -0.51 -1.29 -5.18
N VAL A 84 0.45 -1.32 -6.10
CA VAL A 84 0.53 -0.36 -7.21
C VAL A 84 0.59 -1.09 -8.55
N LYS A 85 0.16 -0.39 -9.60
CA LYS A 85 0.20 -0.88 -10.98
C LYS A 85 0.90 0.16 -11.87
N PRO A 86 1.68 -0.29 -12.88
CA PRO A 86 2.41 0.62 -13.77
C PRO A 86 1.52 1.65 -14.46
N GLU A 87 0.30 1.26 -14.88
CA GLU A 87 -0.64 2.11 -15.61
C GLU A 87 -1.09 3.32 -14.78
N GLY A 88 -1.32 3.10 -13.47
CA GLY A 88 -1.78 4.14 -12.54
C GLY A 88 -0.65 4.96 -11.91
N ASN A 89 0.59 4.46 -11.94
CA ASN A 89 1.71 5.04 -11.20
C ASN A 89 2.97 5.25 -12.06
N LYS A 90 2.79 5.69 -13.32
CA LYS A 90 3.87 5.81 -14.33
C LYS A 90 5.09 6.59 -13.84
N PHE A 91 4.87 7.67 -13.10
CA PHE A 91 5.96 8.47 -12.54
C PHE A 91 6.81 7.66 -11.56
N LEU A 92 6.18 6.99 -10.59
CA LEU A 92 6.84 6.16 -9.58
C LEU A 92 7.70 5.07 -10.25
N PHE A 93 7.12 4.31 -11.18
CA PHE A 93 7.83 3.25 -11.89
C PHE A 93 9.00 3.79 -12.73
N LYS A 94 8.86 5.00 -13.32
CA LYS A 94 9.97 5.66 -14.01
C LYS A 94 11.11 6.02 -13.05
N GLN A 95 10.79 6.56 -11.86
CA GLN A 95 11.80 6.90 -10.86
C GLN A 95 12.54 5.64 -10.37
N VAL A 96 11.82 4.57 -10.05
CA VAL A 96 12.42 3.31 -9.61
C VAL A 96 13.34 2.71 -10.69
N ARG A 97 12.94 2.76 -11.97
CA ARG A 97 13.79 2.31 -13.08
C ARG A 97 15.08 3.11 -13.15
N GLN A 98 15.01 4.44 -13.02
CA GLN A 98 16.20 5.29 -13.02
C GLN A 98 17.13 4.97 -11.83
N LEU A 99 16.58 4.72 -10.64
CA LEU A 99 17.35 4.30 -9.47
C LEU A 99 18.02 2.94 -9.72
N ALA A 100 17.34 1.98 -10.34
CA ALA A 100 17.90 0.69 -10.67
C ALA A 100 19.05 0.80 -11.69
N GLU A 101 18.91 1.62 -12.73
CA GLU A 101 19.96 1.91 -13.70
C GLU A 101 21.22 2.53 -13.06
N GLN A 102 21.04 3.25 -11.95
CA GLN A 102 22.12 3.87 -11.17
C GLN A 102 22.68 2.95 -10.08
N GLY A 103 22.15 1.72 -9.91
CA GLY A 103 22.55 0.79 -8.84
C GLY A 103 22.12 1.25 -7.45
N LEU A 104 21.07 2.07 -7.35
CA LEU A 104 20.53 2.63 -6.10
C LEU A 104 19.29 1.85 -5.59
N THR A 105 19.07 0.65 -6.09
CA THR A 105 18.08 -0.30 -5.58
C THR A 105 18.77 -1.46 -4.87
N GLU A 106 18.10 -2.02 -3.89
CA GLU A 106 18.53 -3.27 -3.25
C GLU A 106 17.80 -4.43 -3.89
N GLU A 107 18.53 -5.47 -4.27
CA GLU A 107 17.97 -6.69 -4.86
C GLU A 107 18.45 -7.91 -4.10
N PHE A 108 17.54 -8.82 -3.80
CA PHE A 108 17.87 -10.08 -3.15
C PHE A 108 16.86 -11.17 -3.49
N ASP A 109 17.27 -12.41 -3.29
CA ASP A 109 16.46 -13.60 -3.48
C ASP A 109 16.10 -14.22 -2.14
N ALA A 110 14.86 -14.71 -2.02
CA ALA A 110 14.45 -15.45 -0.84
C ALA A 110 13.40 -16.53 -1.19
N VAL A 111 13.40 -17.57 -0.37
CA VAL A 111 12.36 -18.60 -0.40
C VAL A 111 11.27 -18.23 0.60
N GLY A 112 10.03 -18.08 0.13
CA GLY A 112 8.89 -17.80 1.00
C GLY A 112 8.54 -18.99 1.92
N SER A 113 7.67 -18.75 2.89
CA SER A 113 7.14 -19.81 3.78
C SER A 113 6.33 -20.89 3.03
N ASP A 114 5.90 -20.58 1.83
CA ASP A 114 5.24 -21.47 0.87
C ASP A 114 6.23 -22.33 0.05
N GLY A 115 7.54 -22.19 0.27
CA GLY A 115 8.61 -22.87 -0.44
C GLY A 115 8.90 -22.30 -1.83
N VAL A 116 8.26 -21.18 -2.22
CA VAL A 116 8.44 -20.57 -3.54
C VAL A 116 9.61 -19.61 -3.50
N PHE A 117 10.54 -19.76 -4.45
CA PHE A 117 11.65 -18.86 -4.66
C PHE A 117 11.17 -17.57 -5.34
N ARG A 118 11.54 -16.43 -4.78
CA ARG A 118 11.16 -15.10 -5.30
C ARG A 118 12.34 -14.16 -5.30
N HIS A 119 12.34 -13.29 -6.30
CA HIS A 119 13.24 -12.16 -6.38
C HIS A 119 12.54 -10.89 -5.88
N TYR A 120 13.29 -10.08 -5.14
CA TYR A 120 12.81 -8.84 -4.52
C TYR A 120 13.67 -7.66 -4.98
N ARG A 121 13.04 -6.55 -5.31
CA ARG A 121 13.69 -5.25 -5.53
C ARG A 121 13.07 -4.23 -4.60
N LEU A 122 13.93 -3.50 -3.90
CA LEU A 122 13.58 -2.41 -2.99
C LEU A 122 14.17 -1.09 -3.48
N ALA A 123 13.36 -0.04 -3.44
CA ALA A 123 13.83 1.34 -3.60
C ALA A 123 13.27 2.19 -2.46
N TRP A 124 14.13 2.94 -1.80
CA TRP A 124 13.82 3.66 -0.58
C TRP A 124 13.51 5.12 -0.85
N ASN A 125 12.52 5.68 -0.13
CA ASN A 125 12.19 7.11 -0.14
C ASN A 125 11.94 7.68 -1.55
N VAL A 126 11.19 6.96 -2.38
CA VAL A 126 10.85 7.39 -3.74
C VAL A 126 9.66 8.32 -3.70
N PRO A 127 9.68 9.48 -4.39
CA PRO A 127 8.51 10.35 -4.51
C PRO A 127 7.34 9.62 -5.19
N LEU A 128 6.16 9.68 -4.57
CA LEU A 128 4.96 8.98 -5.08
C LEU A 128 4.57 9.45 -6.50
N ASN A 129 4.55 10.76 -6.70
CA ASN A 129 4.25 11.36 -8.00
C ASN A 129 4.78 12.79 -8.10
N ALA A 130 4.78 13.36 -9.32
CA ALA A 130 5.31 14.68 -9.58
C ALA A 130 4.55 15.82 -8.86
N SER A 131 3.24 15.63 -8.61
CA SER A 131 2.41 16.64 -7.95
C SER A 131 2.54 16.65 -6.42
N ASN A 132 3.10 15.58 -5.84
CA ASN A 132 3.29 15.41 -4.41
C ASN A 132 4.69 14.85 -4.13
N PRO A 133 5.76 15.62 -4.41
CA PRO A 133 7.14 15.15 -4.24
C PRO A 133 7.53 14.99 -2.75
N ASP A 134 6.75 15.59 -1.85
CA ASP A 134 6.87 15.49 -0.40
C ASP A 134 6.37 14.14 0.15
N VAL A 135 5.53 13.43 -0.62
CA VAL A 135 5.03 12.12 -0.23
C VAL A 135 6.02 11.05 -0.69
N LEU A 136 6.96 10.73 0.19
CA LEU A 136 7.93 9.67 -0.04
C LEU A 136 7.34 8.32 0.37
N VAL A 137 7.66 7.28 -0.39
CA VAL A 137 7.24 5.90 -0.17
C VAL A 137 8.43 4.96 -0.38
N ASP A 138 8.44 3.82 0.29
CA ASP A 138 9.33 2.73 -0.06
C ASP A 138 8.64 1.85 -1.09
N PHE A 139 9.39 1.43 -2.12
CA PHE A 139 8.88 0.63 -3.22
C PHE A 139 9.40 -0.80 -3.10
N LEU A 140 8.51 -1.76 -3.25
CA LEU A 140 8.82 -3.18 -3.23
C LEU A 140 8.25 -3.86 -4.47
N ASP A 141 9.11 -4.45 -5.25
CA ASP A 141 8.76 -5.31 -6.39
C ASP A 141 9.11 -6.77 -6.05
N VAL A 142 8.20 -7.68 -6.34
CA VAL A 142 8.34 -9.11 -6.01
C VAL A 142 7.92 -9.92 -7.21
N TRP A 143 8.78 -10.83 -7.69
CA TRP A 143 8.42 -11.73 -8.79
C TRP A 143 9.06 -13.11 -8.66
N GLU A 144 8.47 -14.08 -9.32
CA GLU A 144 8.99 -15.44 -9.43
C GLU A 144 9.87 -15.55 -10.67
N PRO A 145 11.19 -15.80 -10.56
CA PRO A 145 12.08 -15.94 -11.71
C PRO A 145 11.63 -17.04 -12.67
N GLY A 146 11.67 -16.73 -13.96
CA GLY A 146 11.27 -17.68 -15.01
C GLY A 146 9.78 -17.75 -15.28
N SER A 147 8.94 -17.04 -14.53
CA SER A 147 7.53 -16.88 -14.87
C SER A 147 7.37 -15.83 -15.96
N GLN A 148 6.71 -16.20 -17.08
CA GLN A 148 6.25 -15.24 -18.09
C GLN A 148 4.87 -14.67 -17.74
N ASP A 149 4.33 -15.06 -16.59
CA ASP A 149 2.98 -14.74 -16.16
C ASP A 149 3.03 -13.43 -15.38
N GLU A 150 2.47 -12.34 -15.93
CA GLU A 150 2.36 -11.03 -15.27
C GLU A 150 1.59 -11.14 -13.93
N ASP A 151 0.75 -12.16 -13.76
CA ASP A 151 -0.01 -12.43 -12.54
C ASP A 151 0.88 -12.88 -11.37
N ARG A 152 2.15 -13.20 -11.62
CA ARG A 152 3.14 -13.56 -10.58
C ARG A 152 4.12 -12.43 -10.22
N CYS A 153 3.89 -11.25 -10.77
CA CYS A 153 4.58 -10.02 -10.39
C CYS A 153 3.69 -9.16 -9.51
N PHE A 154 4.17 -8.81 -8.33
CA PHE A 154 3.45 -7.97 -7.38
C PHE A 154 4.31 -6.77 -7.00
N THR A 155 3.75 -5.60 -7.15
CA THR A 155 4.41 -4.36 -6.78
C THR A 155 3.61 -3.62 -5.71
N PHE A 156 4.33 -3.17 -4.69
CA PHE A 156 3.77 -2.48 -3.53
C PHE A 156 4.52 -1.19 -3.24
N ILE A 157 3.83 -0.26 -2.61
CA ILE A 157 4.44 0.83 -1.86
C ILE A 157 4.15 0.64 -0.37
N LEU A 158 5.11 1.06 0.45
CA LEU A 158 5.05 0.91 1.90
C LEU A 158 5.31 2.25 2.57
N GLU A 159 4.88 2.37 3.82
CA GLU A 159 5.29 3.48 4.67
C GLU A 159 6.81 3.43 4.86
N PRO A 160 7.54 4.52 4.57
CA PRO A 160 8.97 4.58 4.80
C PRO A 160 9.30 4.23 6.24
N LEU A 161 10.16 3.24 6.43
CA LEU A 161 10.65 2.85 7.74
C LEU A 161 11.63 3.91 8.24
N LEU A 162 11.09 4.95 8.86
CA LEU A 162 11.89 6.00 9.47
C LEU A 162 12.83 5.39 10.54
N GLY A 163 14.04 5.07 10.13
CA GLY A 163 15.16 4.82 11.04
C GLY A 163 15.37 3.40 11.53
N LEU A 164 14.83 2.35 10.91
CA LEU A 164 15.06 0.96 11.34
C LEU A 164 16.20 0.22 10.64
N CYS A 165 16.85 0.83 9.64
CA CYS A 165 18.08 0.28 9.04
C CYS A 165 19.03 1.40 8.60
N ARG A 166 19.95 1.74 9.43
CA ARG A 166 21.29 2.21 9.07
C ARG A 166 22.31 1.53 9.96
#